data_b902c92c9739b1cc8a4075e6a6b83b4d
#
_entry.id   b902c92c9739b1cc8a4075e6a6b83b4d
#
_cell.length_a   1.000
_cell.length_b   1.000
_cell.length_c   1.000
_cell.angle_alpha   90.00
_cell.angle_beta   90.00
_cell.angle_gamma   90.00
#
_symmetry.space_group_name_H-M   'P 1'
#
loop_
_entity.id
_entity.type
_entity.pdbx_description
1 polymer ?
#
loop_
_entity_poly.entity_id
_entity_poly.type
_entity_poly.pdbx_seq_one_letter_code
_entity_poly.pdbx_strand_id
1 'polypeptide(L)' 'MELTEENVVTVLEDLLPYIEADGGSLQLVEIEEETGYVKVRLGGACESCAMSTMTLKQGIEKKLMMEIPDVVAVIQVL' A
#
# COMPACT_ATOMS: atom_id res chain seq x y z
N MET A 1 -0.53 15.66 2.07
CA MET A 1 -1.21 15.06 3.24
C MET A 1 -0.21 14.69 4.31
N GLU A 2 -0.59 14.76 5.56
CA GLU A 2 0.24 14.27 6.64
C GLU A 2 0.21 12.73 6.69
N LEU A 3 1.26 12.14 7.22
CA LEU A 3 1.33 10.69 7.39
C LEU A 3 0.49 10.29 8.61
N THR A 4 -0.77 9.99 8.36
CA THR A 4 -1.69 9.50 9.37
C THR A 4 -2.40 8.26 8.84
N GLU A 5 -2.93 7.45 9.74
CA GLU A 5 -3.69 6.26 9.35
C GLU A 5 -4.86 6.63 8.45
N GLU A 6 -5.59 7.67 8.81
CA GLU A 6 -6.74 8.13 8.04
C GLU A 6 -6.34 8.53 6.61
N ASN A 7 -5.28 9.30 6.45
CA ASN A 7 -4.82 9.73 5.14
C ASN A 7 -4.31 8.56 4.31
N VAL A 8 -3.58 7.64 4.93
CA VAL A 8 -3.11 6.44 4.24
C VAL A 8 -4.28 5.58 3.78
N VAL A 9 -5.28 5.38 4.63
CA VAL A 9 -6.47 4.61 4.26
C VAL A 9 -7.18 5.26 3.08
N THR A 10 -7.30 6.58 3.08
CA THR A 10 -7.94 7.31 1.99
C THR A 10 -7.21 7.05 0.66
N VAL A 11 -5.89 7.10 0.66
CA VAL A 11 -5.10 6.83 -0.55
C VAL A 11 -5.24 5.37 -0.97
N LEU A 12 -5.20 4.45 -0.02
CA LEU A 12 -5.35 3.03 -0.32
C LEU A 12 -6.73 2.69 -0.88
N GLU A 13 -7.76 3.37 -0.42
CA GLU A 13 -9.12 3.18 -0.96
C GLU A 13 -9.20 3.54 -2.44
N ASP A 14 -8.43 4.53 -2.88
CA ASP A 14 -8.37 4.90 -4.29
C ASP A 14 -7.73 3.79 -5.13
N LEU A 15 -6.88 2.97 -4.52
CA LEU A 15 -6.19 1.89 -5.21
C LEU A 15 -6.95 0.56 -5.16
N LEU A 16 -7.85 0.39 -4.18
CA LEU A 16 -8.57 -0.86 -3.99
C LEU A 16 -9.31 -1.36 -5.23
N PRO A 17 -10.03 -0.53 -6.00
CA PRO A 17 -10.72 -1.03 -7.19
C PRO A 17 -9.79 -1.70 -8.19
N TYR A 18 -8.59 -1.17 -8.35
CA TYR A 18 -7.60 -1.73 -9.28
C TYR A 18 -7.07 -3.06 -8.77
N ILE A 19 -6.82 -3.15 -7.47
CA ILE A 19 -6.31 -4.38 -6.84
C ILE A 19 -7.37 -5.47 -6.85
N GLU A 20 -8.61 -5.12 -6.52
CA GLU A 20 -9.73 -6.06 -6.53
C GLU A 20 -10.04 -6.57 -7.93
N ALA A 21 -9.88 -5.72 -8.95
CA ALA A 21 -10.10 -6.11 -10.33
C ALA A 21 -9.14 -7.24 -10.76
N ASP A 22 -7.94 -7.27 -10.18
CA ASP A 22 -6.96 -8.33 -10.41
C ASP A 22 -7.16 -9.53 -9.49
N GLY A 23 -8.20 -9.53 -8.69
CA GLY A 23 -8.49 -10.61 -7.75
C GLY A 23 -7.68 -10.56 -6.46
N GLY A 24 -7.03 -9.43 -6.18
CA GLY A 24 -6.24 -9.26 -4.98
C GLY A 24 -6.96 -8.51 -3.88
N SER A 25 -6.29 -8.35 -2.76
CA SER A 25 -6.78 -7.55 -1.64
C SER A 25 -5.63 -6.74 -1.04
N LEU A 26 -5.99 -5.67 -0.36
CA LEU A 26 -5.02 -4.78 0.27
C LEU A 26 -5.56 -4.35 1.63
N GLN A 27 -4.75 -4.50 2.66
CA GLN A 27 -5.08 -4.06 4.02
C GLN A 27 -3.93 -3.27 4.61
N LEU A 28 -4.27 -2.20 5.31
CA LEU A 28 -3.30 -1.46 6.09
C LEU A 28 -3.06 -2.22 7.40
N VAL A 29 -1.79 -2.50 7.70
CA VAL A 29 -1.42 -3.22 8.92
C VAL A 29 -0.94 -2.24 9.99
N GLU A 30 0.02 -1.38 9.62
CA GLU A 30 0.62 -0.47 10.58
C GLU A 30 1.28 0.69 9.86
N ILE A 31 1.39 1.82 10.54
CA ILE A 31 2.12 2.99 10.07
C ILE A 31 3.17 3.34 11.12
N GLU A 32 4.41 3.52 10.68
CA GLU A 32 5.49 4.02 11.52
C GLU A 32 5.77 5.47 11.13
N GLU A 33 5.18 6.39 11.86
CA GLU A 33 5.28 7.82 11.56
C GLU A 33 6.72 8.34 11.66
N GLU A 34 7.51 7.80 12.59
CA GLU A 34 8.88 8.24 12.80
C GLU A 34 9.80 7.91 11.64
N THR A 35 9.60 6.75 11.01
CA THR A 35 10.44 6.29 9.92
C THR A 35 9.81 6.55 8.55
N GLY A 36 8.51 6.81 8.51
CA GLY A 36 7.79 6.98 7.27
C GLY A 36 7.44 5.67 6.57
N TYR A 37 7.47 4.57 7.29
CA TYR A 37 7.14 3.25 6.72
C TYR A 37 5.66 2.96 6.88
N VAL A 38 5.06 2.45 5.80
CA VAL A 38 3.67 2.01 5.80
C VAL A 38 3.67 0.50 5.56
N LYS A 39 3.13 -0.24 6.50
CA LYS A 39 3.06 -1.70 6.39
C LYS A 39 1.69 -2.12 5.90
N VAL A 40 1.66 -2.89 4.83
CA VAL A 40 0.43 -3.36 4.21
C VAL A 40 0.47 -4.86 4.01
N ARG A 41 -0.71 -5.46 3.93
CA ARG A 41 -0.84 -6.88 3.60
C ARG A 41 -1.54 -6.99 2.26
N LEU A 42 -0.93 -7.72 1.34
CA LEU A 42 -1.52 -8.04 0.06
C LEU A 42 -1.99 -9.50 0.08
N GLY A 43 -3.16 -9.76 -0.47
CA GLY A 43 -3.71 -11.09 -0.48
C GLY A 43 -4.33 -11.44 -1.83
N GLY A 44 -4.94 -12.63 -1.90
CA GLY A 44 -5.58 -13.10 -3.12
C GLY A 44 -4.58 -13.41 -4.22
N ALA A 45 -4.92 -13.07 -5.45
CA ALA A 45 -4.06 -13.34 -6.62
C ALA A 45 -2.71 -12.63 -6.51
N CYS A 46 -2.63 -11.52 -5.79
CA CYS A 46 -1.39 -10.77 -5.61
C CYS A 46 -0.38 -11.54 -4.75
N GLU A 47 -0.86 -12.37 -3.85
CA GLU A 47 -0.01 -13.14 -2.95
C GLU A 47 0.71 -14.27 -3.67
N SER A 48 0.08 -14.87 -4.67
CA SER A 48 0.61 -16.02 -5.37
C SER A 48 1.52 -15.70 -6.55
N CYS A 49 1.62 -14.44 -6.94
CA CYS A 49 2.41 -14.03 -8.09
C CYS A 49 3.45 -12.98 -7.67
N ALA A 50 4.70 -13.40 -7.60
CA ALA A 50 5.79 -12.53 -7.13
C ALA A 50 5.95 -11.26 -7.98
N MET A 51 5.84 -11.38 -9.29
CA MET A 51 5.97 -10.22 -10.18
C MET A 51 4.83 -9.23 -10.01
N SER A 52 3.60 -9.74 -9.91
CA SER A 52 2.44 -8.90 -9.68
C SER A 52 2.51 -8.21 -8.32
N THR A 53 3.00 -8.93 -7.31
CA THR A 53 3.18 -8.37 -5.97
C THR A 53 4.17 -7.21 -5.99
N MET A 54 5.30 -7.38 -6.67
CA MET A 54 6.30 -6.31 -6.78
C MET A 54 5.75 -5.10 -7.52
N THR A 55 5.05 -5.31 -8.61
CA THR A 55 4.47 -4.23 -9.40
C THR A 55 3.43 -3.47 -8.60
N LEU A 56 2.57 -4.18 -7.89
CA LEU A 56 1.56 -3.56 -7.04
C LEU A 56 2.20 -2.79 -5.89
N LYS A 57 3.19 -3.38 -5.25
CA LYS A 57 3.90 -2.71 -4.16
C LYS A 57 4.53 -1.41 -4.64
N GLN A 58 5.17 -1.41 -5.79
CA GLN A 58 5.79 -0.20 -6.35
C GLN A 58 4.73 0.85 -6.70
N GLY A 59 3.61 0.44 -7.25
CA GLY A 59 2.51 1.34 -7.56
C GLY A 59 1.90 1.96 -6.31
N ILE A 60 1.68 1.16 -5.29
CA ILE A 60 1.17 1.63 -4.01
C ILE A 60 2.15 2.59 -3.35
N GLU A 61 3.42 2.23 -3.33
CA GLU A 61 4.46 3.06 -2.75
C GLU A 61 4.54 4.41 -3.45
N LYS A 62 4.57 4.39 -4.77
CA LYS A 62 4.64 5.61 -5.57
C LYS A 62 3.43 6.50 -5.32
N LYS A 63 2.23 5.92 -5.29
CA LYS A 63 1.01 6.68 -5.04
C LYS A 63 1.03 7.30 -3.65
N LEU A 64 1.40 6.53 -2.63
CA LEU A 64 1.48 7.04 -1.28
C LEU A 64 2.53 8.13 -1.14
N MET A 65 3.69 7.96 -1.76
CA MET A 65 4.74 8.97 -1.70
C MET A 65 4.35 10.27 -2.39
N MET A 66 3.56 10.18 -3.45
CA MET A 66 3.07 11.37 -4.15
C MET A 66 2.03 12.13 -3.33
N GLU A 67 1.12 11.40 -2.70
CA GLU A 67 0.03 12.01 -1.91
C GLU A 67 0.48 12.38 -0.50
N ILE A 68 1.38 11.60 0.08
CA ILE A 68 1.89 11.79 1.43
C ILE A 68 3.42 11.81 1.37
N PRO A 69 4.02 13.00 1.25
CA PRO A 69 5.49 13.10 1.09
C PRO A 69 6.29 12.49 2.24
N ASP A 70 5.70 12.36 3.42
CA ASP A 70 6.37 11.79 4.59
C ASP A 70 6.56 10.28 4.49
N VAL A 71 5.87 9.61 3.55
CA VAL A 71 6.06 8.18 3.32
C VAL A 71 7.40 7.95 2.66
N VAL A 72 8.23 7.12 3.28
CA VAL A 72 9.56 6.77 2.76
C VAL A 72 9.50 5.46 1.99
N ALA A 73 8.74 4.50 2.48
CA ALA A 73 8.63 3.20 1.83
C ALA A 73 7.34 2.49 2.24
N VAL A 74 6.92 1.57 1.40
CA VAL A 74 5.81 0.66 1.71
C VAL A 74 6.40 -0.73 1.90
N ILE A 75 6.02 -1.37 3.00
CA ILE A 75 6.52 -2.69 3.36
C ILE A 75 5.36 -3.68 3.33
N GLN A 76 5.55 -4.75 2.59
CA GLN A 76 4.57 -5.83 2.54
C GLN A 76 4.83 -6.78 3.70
N VAL A 77 3.80 -7.07 4.48
CA VAL A 77 3.85 -8.06 5.55
C VAL A 77 2.93 -9.22 5.21
N LEU A 78 3.23 -10.39 5.76
CA LEU A 78 2.46 -11.60 5.51
C LEU A 78 1.35 -11.82 6.53
#